data_20103bf0931ebdd032ae6ad934a7c161
#
_entry.id   20103bf0931ebdd032ae6ad934a7c161
#
_cell.length_a   1.000
_cell.length_b   1.000
_cell.length_c   1.000
_cell.angle_alpha   90.00
_cell.angle_beta   90.00
_cell.angle_gamma   90.00
#
_symmetry.space_group_name_H-M   'P 1'
#
loop_
_entity.id
_entity.type
_entity.pdbx_description
1 polymer ?
#
loop_
_entity_poly.entity_id
_entity_poly.type
_entity_poly.pdbx_seq_one_letter_code
_entity_poly.pdbx_strand_id
1 'polypeptide(L)' 'MADYKLVYGDKSDLVDETYRNVDDVQREDGWVVLFRGQEAILRVREEHVQSLEELSG' A
#
# COMPACT_ATOMS: atom_id res chain seq x y z
N MET A 1 -4.09 11.76 -7.87
CA MET A 1 -4.23 10.30 -8.00
C MET A 1 -2.94 9.69 -8.47
N ALA A 2 -2.56 8.58 -7.87
CA ALA A 2 -1.33 7.90 -8.23
C ALA A 2 -1.54 6.40 -8.24
N ASP A 3 -0.69 5.70 -8.99
CA ASP A 3 -0.66 4.25 -8.96
C ASP A 3 0.51 3.84 -8.09
N TYR A 4 0.30 2.84 -7.24
CA TYR A 4 1.32 2.34 -6.34
C TYR A 4 1.52 0.85 -6.51
N LYS A 5 2.77 0.43 -6.42
CA LYS A 5 3.13 -0.98 -6.38
C LYS A 5 3.51 -1.31 -4.95
N LEU A 6 2.84 -2.27 -4.37
CA LEU A 6 3.06 -2.68 -2.99
C LEU A 6 3.45 -4.15 -2.94
N VAL A 7 4.57 -4.42 -2.30
CA VAL A 7 5.02 -5.79 -2.01
C VAL A 7 4.98 -5.97 -0.52
N TYR A 8 4.21 -6.94 -0.06
CA TYR A 8 4.03 -7.16 1.38
C TYR A 8 3.79 -8.64 1.69
N GLY A 9 3.91 -8.96 2.95
CA GLY A 9 3.69 -10.31 3.45
C GLY A 9 4.94 -10.91 4.08
N ASP A 10 4.91 -12.23 4.29
CA ASP A 10 6.05 -12.99 4.81
C ASP A 10 7.09 -13.20 3.74
N LYS A 11 8.34 -13.40 4.16
CA LYS A 11 9.45 -13.68 3.25
C LYS A 11 9.17 -14.88 2.35
N SER A 12 8.41 -15.84 2.85
CA SER A 12 8.10 -17.05 2.09
C SER A 12 6.81 -16.94 1.29
N ASP A 13 6.05 -15.85 1.47
CA ASP A 13 4.75 -15.70 0.83
C ASP A 13 4.46 -14.22 0.61
N LEU A 14 5.15 -13.66 -0.37
CA LEU A 14 4.99 -12.25 -0.70
C LEU A 14 3.86 -12.02 -1.69
N VAL A 15 3.12 -10.95 -1.48
CA VAL A 15 2.08 -10.48 -2.38
C VAL A 15 2.60 -9.24 -3.07
N ASP A 16 2.53 -9.22 -4.40
CA ASP A 16 2.94 -8.10 -5.23
C ASP A 16 1.71 -7.60 -5.98
N GLU A 17 1.21 -6.45 -5.59
CA GLU A 17 -0.02 -5.90 -6.13
C GLU A 17 0.16 -4.47 -6.57
N THR A 18 -0.51 -4.09 -7.66
CA THR A 18 -0.57 -2.71 -8.10
C THR A 18 -1.95 -2.14 -7.79
N TYR A 19 -1.97 -1.01 -7.13
CA TYR A 19 -3.20 -0.32 -6.77
C TYR A 19 -3.29 0.98 -7.54
N ARG A 20 -4.37 1.15 -8.29
CA ARG A 20 -4.55 2.31 -9.16
C ARG A 20 -5.46 3.33 -8.50
N ASN A 21 -5.27 4.59 -8.88
CA ASN A 21 -6.09 5.71 -8.42
C ASN A 21 -6.08 5.84 -6.90
N VAL A 22 -4.88 5.75 -6.32
CA VAL A 22 -4.71 5.94 -4.89
C VAL A 22 -4.58 7.43 -4.63
N ASP A 23 -5.46 7.95 -3.78
CA ASP A 23 -5.48 9.38 -3.48
C ASP A 23 -4.59 9.73 -2.30
N ASP A 24 -4.39 8.81 -1.37
CA ASP A 24 -3.60 9.08 -0.18
C ASP A 24 -3.01 7.79 0.36
N VAL A 25 -1.83 7.90 0.97
CA VAL A 25 -1.17 6.81 1.68
C VAL A 25 -0.86 7.32 3.07
N GLN A 26 -1.37 6.65 4.09
CA GLN A 26 -1.12 7.03 5.47
C GLN A 26 -0.38 5.94 6.20
N ARG A 27 0.56 6.35 7.05
CA ARG A 27 1.29 5.44 7.93
C ARG A 27 1.02 5.88 9.34
N GLU A 28 0.36 5.04 10.09
CA GLU A 28 -0.10 5.41 11.42
C GLU A 28 -0.17 4.18 12.30
N ASP A 29 0.41 4.27 13.48
CA ASP A 29 0.37 3.22 14.50
C ASP A 29 0.83 1.84 13.99
N GLY A 30 1.84 1.84 13.12
CA GLY A 30 2.36 0.59 12.57
C GLY A 30 1.53 0.00 11.45
N TRP A 31 0.64 0.80 10.86
CA TRP A 31 -0.17 0.41 9.73
C TRP A 31 0.11 1.28 8.52
N VAL A 32 0.05 0.68 7.35
CA VAL A 32 0.06 1.39 6.07
C VAL A 32 -1.33 1.24 5.47
N VAL A 33 -1.96 2.38 5.17
CA VAL A 33 -3.33 2.40 4.67
C VAL A 33 -3.36 3.18 3.37
N LEU A 34 -3.92 2.57 2.34
CA LEU A 34 -4.12 3.23 1.05
C LEU A 34 -5.58 3.66 0.95
N PHE A 35 -5.78 4.88 0.49
CA PHE A 35 -7.13 5.45 0.35
C PHE A 35 -7.44 5.79 -1.09
N ARG A 36 -8.68 5.54 -1.46
CA ARG A 36 -9.26 6.03 -2.72
C ARG A 36 -10.45 6.90 -2.34
N GLY A 37 -10.28 8.22 -2.53
CA GLY A 37 -11.23 9.15 -1.96
C GLY A 37 -11.17 9.08 -0.43
N GLN A 38 -12.30 8.80 0.19
CA GLN A 38 -12.37 8.66 1.64
C GLN A 38 -12.42 7.20 2.09
N GLU A 39 -12.27 6.28 1.15
CA GLU A 39 -12.36 4.86 1.45
C GLU A 39 -10.98 4.22 1.55
N ALA A 40 -10.77 3.47 2.62
CA ALA A 40 -9.57 2.67 2.77
C ALA A 40 -9.70 1.42 1.90
N ILE A 41 -8.85 1.30 0.89
CA ILE A 41 -8.89 0.16 -0.03
C ILE A 41 -7.92 -0.94 0.34
N LEU A 42 -6.95 -0.62 1.18
CA LEU A 42 -5.99 -1.60 1.67
C LEU A 42 -5.44 -1.13 3.01
N ARG A 43 -5.28 -2.07 3.92
CA ARG A 43 -4.67 -1.81 5.20
C ARG A 43 -3.75 -2.98 5.53
N VAL A 44 -2.47 -2.69 5.76
CA VAL A 44 -1.47 -3.71 5.99
C VAL A 44 -0.51 -3.24 7.08
N ARG A 45 -0.01 -4.18 7.87
CA ARG A 45 0.99 -3.88 8.89
C ARG A 45 2.27 -3.37 8.24
N GLU A 46 2.79 -2.26 8.75
CA GLU A 46 4.02 -1.67 8.22
C GLU A 46 5.18 -2.66 8.26
N GLU A 47 5.25 -3.49 9.31
CA GLU A 47 6.31 -4.49 9.45
C GLU A 47 6.27 -5.55 8.34
N HIS A 48 5.13 -5.72 7.67
CA HIS A 48 4.99 -6.67 6.58
C HIS A 48 5.22 -6.04 5.21
N VAL A 49 5.37 -4.73 5.15
CA VAL A 49 5.61 -4.05 3.87
C VAL A 49 7.07 -4.19 3.49
N GLN A 50 7.33 -4.82 2.35
CA GLN A 50 8.67 -4.97 1.82
C GLN A 50 9.06 -3.78 0.96
N SER A 51 8.13 -3.31 0.13
CA SER A 51 8.36 -2.10 -0.65
C SER A 51 7.04 -1.44 -1.01
N LEU A 52 7.09 -0.13 -1.17
CA LEU A 52 5.95 0.67 -1.62
C LEU A 52 6.53 1.70 -2.58
N GLU A 53 6.08 1.66 -3.83
CA GLU A 53 6.63 2.50 -4.88
C GLU A 53 5.51 3.21 -5.62
N GLU A 54 5.65 4.51 -5.78
CA GLU A 54 4.74 5.30 -6.58
C GLU A 54 5.13 5.14 -8.04
N LEU A 55 4.22 4.65 -8.87
CA LEU A 55 4.50 4.39 -10.28
C LEU A 55 4.19 5.59 -11.16
N SER A 56 3.14 6.31 -10.83
CA SER A 56 2.78 7.51 -11.56
C SER A 56 1.90 8.38 -10.68
N GLY A 57 1.93 9.64 -10.96
CA GLY A 57 1.16 10.56 -10.15
C GLY A 57 0.60 11.69 -10.95
#